data_7e9b13513af42b7898c2f167496bc946
#
_entry.id   7e9b13513af42b7898c2f167496bc946
#
_cell.length_a   1.000
_cell.length_b   1.000
_cell.length_c   1.000
_cell.angle_alpha   90.00
_cell.angle_beta   90.00
_cell.angle_gamma   90.00
#
_symmetry.space_group_name_H-M   'P 1'
#
loop_
_entity.id
_entity.type
_entity.pdbx_description
1 polymer ?
#
loop_
_entity_poly.entity_id
_entity_poly.type
_entity_poly.pdbx_seq_one_letter_code
_entity_poly.pdbx_strand_id
1 'polypeptide(L)'
;MMTTARMLRSICLGLLTPGLTHALAQANWPEIPLPEHARSYHIGQQMDLDGLPMRLTGFATRSTPRQTGDWFVRTLGQPLMDDQRDGQRILGRAQGEHYLTIRLEPTPDGGTRGLVAVTHLRAALRSKARSQEERARWRRLLPAGTEIASLLNTQDGGQLSTHLVATNRHGEALNAQRLTAALQEQGYALERRFDAATDTKAHAFGSETGALTVLMRGPGKEATAVISRNALGLTSIVLVTSVAVETTP
;
A
#
# COMPACT_ATOMS: atom_id res chain seq x y z
N MET A 1 -59.28 -58.86 -20.91
CA MET A 1 -59.07 -58.33 -19.55
C MET A 1 -58.12 -57.17 -19.65
N MET A 2 -58.66 -56.00 -19.47
CA MET A 2 -58.00 -54.68 -19.65
C MET A 2 -57.33 -54.31 -18.33
N THR A 3 -56.02 -53.91 -18.40
CA THR A 3 -55.38 -53.31 -17.24
C THR A 3 -54.76 -51.97 -17.67
N THR A 4 -55.35 -50.88 -17.19
CA THR A 4 -55.03 -49.50 -17.43
C THR A 4 -53.82 -49.07 -16.65
N ALA A 5 -52.75 -48.65 -17.31
CA ALA A 5 -51.56 -48.02 -16.69
C ALA A 5 -51.81 -46.53 -16.51
N ARG A 6 -51.78 -46.07 -15.25
CA ARG A 6 -51.82 -44.64 -14.87
C ARG A 6 -50.41 -44.01 -15.02
N MET A 7 -50.26 -43.03 -15.91
CA MET A 7 -49.12 -42.16 -15.98
C MET A 7 -49.15 -41.15 -14.86
N LEU A 8 -48.12 -41.16 -14.01
CA LEU A 8 -47.86 -40.15 -12.99
C LEU A 8 -46.96 -39.06 -13.59
N ARG A 9 -47.47 -37.86 -13.81
CA ARG A 9 -46.69 -36.69 -14.24
C ARG A 9 -46.07 -36.07 -12.99
N SER A 10 -44.75 -36.19 -12.84
CA SER A 10 -43.97 -35.42 -11.86
C SER A 10 -43.75 -34.02 -12.38
N ILE A 11 -44.31 -33.04 -11.72
CA ILE A 11 -44.04 -31.60 -11.92
C ILE A 11 -42.80 -31.28 -11.10
N CYS A 12 -41.63 -31.08 -11.77
CA CYS A 12 -40.47 -30.50 -11.14
C CYS A 12 -40.66 -28.98 -11.02
N LEU A 13 -40.95 -28.54 -9.81
CA LEU A 13 -40.99 -27.12 -9.46
C LEU A 13 -39.54 -26.62 -9.28
N GLY A 14 -38.99 -25.99 -10.27
CA GLY A 14 -37.64 -25.39 -10.22
C GLY A 14 -37.66 -24.17 -9.29
N LEU A 15 -37.02 -24.30 -8.11
CA LEU A 15 -36.70 -23.19 -7.23
C LEU A 15 -35.62 -22.34 -7.88
N LEU A 16 -36.02 -21.21 -8.49
CA LEU A 16 -35.09 -20.12 -8.84
C LEU A 16 -34.64 -19.48 -7.54
N THR A 17 -33.43 -19.80 -7.08
CA THR A 17 -32.74 -19.01 -6.06
C THR A 17 -32.24 -17.74 -6.73
N PRO A 18 -32.69 -16.53 -6.29
CA PRO A 18 -32.07 -15.30 -6.75
C PRO A 18 -30.64 -15.26 -6.20
N GLY A 19 -29.64 -15.39 -7.09
CA GLY A 19 -28.25 -15.16 -6.76
C GLY A 19 -28.10 -13.74 -6.21
N LEU A 20 -27.82 -13.62 -4.92
CA LEU A 20 -27.36 -12.39 -4.30
C LEU A 20 -26.00 -12.04 -4.91
N THR A 21 -25.99 -11.36 -6.03
CA THR A 21 -24.82 -10.60 -6.50
C THR A 21 -24.52 -9.56 -5.43
N HIS A 22 -23.57 -9.84 -4.58
CA HIS A 22 -22.96 -8.83 -3.74
C HIS A 22 -22.22 -7.86 -4.68
N ALA A 23 -22.95 -6.84 -5.16
CA ALA A 23 -22.34 -5.66 -5.71
C ALA A 23 -21.48 -5.07 -4.59
N LEU A 24 -20.17 -5.35 -4.63
CA LEU A 24 -19.20 -4.59 -3.85
C LEU A 24 -19.43 -3.14 -4.27
N ALA A 25 -20.07 -2.36 -3.40
CA ALA A 25 -20.25 -0.94 -3.60
C ALA A 25 -18.83 -0.37 -3.79
N GLN A 26 -18.48 -0.11 -5.03
CA GLN A 26 -17.25 0.62 -5.36
C GLN A 26 -17.37 1.94 -4.61
N ALA A 27 -16.52 2.14 -3.61
CA ALA A 27 -16.45 3.40 -2.91
C ALA A 27 -16.30 4.49 -3.96
N ASN A 28 -17.27 5.42 -3.99
CA ASN A 28 -17.28 6.49 -4.99
C ASN A 28 -16.18 7.50 -4.59
N TRP A 29 -14.98 7.29 -5.10
CA TRP A 29 -13.83 8.13 -4.83
C TRP A 29 -14.00 9.47 -5.53
N PRO A 30 -13.83 10.60 -4.83
CA PRO A 30 -13.90 11.90 -5.48
C PRO A 30 -12.76 12.05 -6.49
N GLU A 31 -13.10 12.51 -7.68
CA GLU A 31 -12.14 12.96 -8.67
C GLU A 31 -11.66 14.36 -8.31
N ILE A 32 -10.34 14.52 -8.25
CA ILE A 32 -9.72 15.78 -7.90
C ILE A 32 -9.18 16.41 -9.19
N PRO A 33 -9.67 17.61 -9.56
CA PRO A 33 -9.16 18.31 -10.73
C PRO A 33 -7.67 18.62 -10.54
N LEU A 34 -6.92 18.56 -11.63
CA LEU A 34 -5.51 18.95 -11.68
C LEU A 34 -5.37 20.22 -12.53
N PRO A 35 -4.31 21.03 -12.30
CA PRO A 35 -4.03 22.21 -13.13
C PRO A 35 -3.94 21.86 -14.62
N GLU A 36 -4.36 22.77 -15.48
CA GLU A 36 -4.18 22.62 -16.92
C GLU A 36 -2.73 22.32 -17.30
N HIS A 37 -2.55 21.41 -18.24
CA HIS A 37 -1.23 20.94 -18.69
C HIS A 37 -0.39 20.21 -17.61
N ALA A 38 -0.94 19.87 -16.44
CA ALA A 38 -0.28 18.99 -15.50
C ALA A 38 -0.18 17.58 -16.09
N ARG A 39 1.03 17.00 -16.02
CA ARG A 39 1.25 15.59 -16.35
C ARG A 39 0.99 14.76 -15.09
N SER A 40 -0.07 13.97 -15.10
CA SER A 40 -0.41 13.09 -13.98
C SER A 40 0.09 11.67 -14.19
N TYR A 41 0.33 10.98 -13.09
CA TYR A 41 0.65 9.55 -13.05
C TYR A 41 0.05 8.93 -11.79
N HIS A 42 -0.44 7.71 -11.92
CA HIS A 42 -0.97 6.98 -10.78
C HIS A 42 0.20 6.39 -9.96
N ILE A 43 0.16 6.59 -8.64
CA ILE A 43 1.12 5.98 -7.70
C ILE A 43 0.51 4.72 -7.10
N GLY A 44 -0.80 4.74 -6.80
CA GLY A 44 -1.55 3.61 -6.31
C GLY A 44 -3.05 3.89 -6.34
N GLN A 45 -3.80 3.00 -6.98
CA GLN A 45 -5.26 3.11 -7.09
C GLN A 45 -5.98 2.44 -5.92
N GLN A 46 -5.37 1.41 -5.35
CA GLN A 46 -5.88 0.68 -4.19
C GLN A 46 -4.75 0.53 -3.20
N MET A 47 -4.74 1.42 -2.23
CA MET A 47 -3.73 1.45 -1.16
C MET A 47 -4.42 1.42 0.19
N ASP A 48 -3.78 0.78 1.15
CA ASP A 48 -4.19 0.79 2.56
C ASP A 48 -2.94 1.05 3.41
N LEU A 49 -2.89 2.20 4.04
CA LEU A 49 -1.82 2.55 4.97
C LEU A 49 -2.33 2.41 6.41
N ASP A 50 -1.87 1.40 7.12
CA ASP A 50 -2.24 1.13 8.52
C ASP A 50 -3.77 1.02 8.74
N GLY A 51 -4.49 0.45 7.77
CA GLY A 51 -5.94 0.35 7.79
C GLY A 51 -6.67 1.59 7.26
N LEU A 52 -5.95 2.51 6.65
CA LEU A 52 -6.49 3.73 6.05
C LEU A 52 -6.52 3.59 4.53
N PRO A 53 -7.66 3.25 3.93
CA PRO A 53 -7.77 3.14 2.48
C PRO A 53 -7.54 4.49 1.80
N MET A 54 -6.71 4.50 0.76
CA MET A 54 -6.33 5.72 0.06
C MET A 54 -6.03 5.50 -1.43
N ARG A 55 -6.09 6.58 -2.19
CA ARG A 55 -5.61 6.68 -3.57
C ARG A 55 -4.57 7.78 -3.66
N LEU A 56 -3.51 7.53 -4.40
CA LEU A 56 -2.44 8.50 -4.63
C LEU A 56 -2.29 8.78 -6.11
N THR A 57 -2.29 10.07 -6.46
CA THR A 57 -1.99 10.56 -7.80
C THR A 57 -0.85 11.55 -7.71
N GLY A 58 0.24 11.28 -8.41
CA GLY A 58 1.32 12.23 -8.60
C GLY A 58 1.06 13.11 -9.82
N PHE A 59 1.57 14.33 -9.82
CA PHE A 59 1.57 15.20 -10.99
C PHE A 59 2.77 16.11 -11.02
N ALA A 60 3.10 16.62 -12.20
CA ALA A 60 4.10 17.65 -12.40
C ALA A 60 3.55 18.76 -13.29
N THR A 61 3.86 20.02 -12.97
CA THR A 61 3.50 21.19 -13.77
C THR A 61 4.65 22.19 -13.80
N ARG A 62 4.68 23.07 -14.82
CA ARG A 62 5.65 24.15 -14.93
C ARG A 62 5.36 25.35 -14.02
N SER A 63 4.12 25.44 -13.48
CA SER A 63 3.75 26.49 -12.54
C SER A 63 4.49 26.30 -11.22
N THR A 64 4.83 27.41 -10.55
CA THR A 64 5.47 27.35 -9.22
C THR A 64 4.54 26.74 -8.16
N PRO A 65 5.07 26.24 -7.00
CA PRO A 65 4.25 25.71 -5.91
C PRO A 65 3.23 26.72 -5.39
N ARG A 66 3.56 28.00 -5.37
CA ARG A 66 2.65 29.07 -4.97
C ARG A 66 1.49 29.18 -5.98
N GLN A 67 1.76 29.33 -7.26
CA GLN A 67 0.72 29.41 -8.30
C GLN A 67 -0.18 28.18 -8.33
N THR A 68 0.44 27.00 -8.23
CA THR A 68 -0.26 25.71 -8.20
C THR A 68 -1.17 25.61 -6.97
N GLY A 69 -0.67 25.99 -5.79
CA GLY A 69 -1.46 26.00 -4.56
C GLY A 69 -2.62 27.00 -4.62
N ASP A 70 -2.37 28.22 -5.12
CA ASP A 70 -3.43 29.23 -5.29
C ASP A 70 -4.49 28.78 -6.28
N TRP A 71 -4.13 28.01 -7.30
CA TRP A 71 -5.07 27.37 -8.20
C TRP A 71 -5.96 26.35 -7.47
N PHE A 72 -5.38 25.48 -6.64
CA PHE A 72 -6.15 24.52 -5.83
C PHE A 72 -7.08 25.21 -4.84
N VAL A 73 -6.62 26.27 -4.18
CA VAL A 73 -7.43 27.06 -3.24
C VAL A 73 -8.69 27.60 -3.94
N ARG A 74 -8.53 28.16 -5.13
CA ARG A 74 -9.69 28.65 -5.92
C ARG A 74 -10.59 27.53 -6.42
N THR A 75 -10.01 26.43 -6.88
CA THR A 75 -10.76 25.32 -7.51
C THR A 75 -11.54 24.50 -6.47
N LEU A 76 -10.92 24.24 -5.32
CA LEU A 76 -11.53 23.44 -4.26
C LEU A 76 -12.47 24.25 -3.36
N GLY A 77 -12.23 25.57 -3.21
CA GLY A 77 -13.01 26.44 -2.35
C GLY A 77 -12.81 26.16 -0.84
N GLN A 78 -13.59 26.85 -0.02
CA GLN A 78 -13.52 26.75 1.44
C GLN A 78 -14.55 25.72 2.00
N PRO A 79 -14.32 25.13 3.20
CA PRO A 79 -13.14 25.27 4.03
C PRO A 79 -11.94 24.48 3.49
N LEU A 80 -10.75 25.05 3.58
CA LEU A 80 -9.49 24.43 3.15
C LEU A 80 -8.39 24.78 4.15
N MET A 81 -7.67 23.78 4.67
CA MET A 81 -6.42 23.96 5.39
C MET A 81 -5.31 24.29 4.38
N ASP A 82 -4.50 25.28 4.67
CA ASP A 82 -3.34 25.69 3.87
C ASP A 82 -2.17 25.91 4.83
N ASP A 83 -1.19 25.03 4.80
CA ASP A 83 -0.03 25.04 5.69
C ASP A 83 1.26 24.96 4.85
N GLN A 84 2.35 25.43 5.45
CA GLN A 84 3.68 25.38 4.86
C GLN A 84 4.65 24.72 5.83
N ARG A 85 5.24 23.59 5.43
CA ARG A 85 6.17 22.83 6.26
C ARG A 85 7.34 22.32 5.42
N ASP A 86 8.56 22.53 5.91
CA ASP A 86 9.80 22.03 5.30
C ASP A 86 9.95 22.42 3.80
N GLY A 87 9.52 23.64 3.44
CA GLY A 87 9.55 24.13 2.05
C GLY A 87 8.44 23.57 1.16
N GLN A 88 7.53 22.76 1.69
CA GLN A 88 6.38 22.19 0.99
C GLN A 88 5.09 22.92 1.39
N ARG A 89 4.22 23.17 0.44
CA ARG A 89 2.86 23.65 0.71
C ARG A 89 1.91 22.46 0.78
N ILE A 90 1.14 22.40 1.85
CA ILE A 90 0.21 21.30 2.12
C ILE A 90 -1.20 21.87 2.24
N LEU A 91 -2.09 21.41 1.36
CA LEU A 91 -3.50 21.75 1.40
C LEU A 91 -4.29 20.54 1.89
N GLY A 92 -5.32 20.78 2.71
CA GLY A 92 -6.16 19.73 3.27
C GLY A 92 -7.63 20.10 3.30
N ARG A 93 -8.51 19.13 2.95
CA ARG A 93 -9.95 19.35 2.94
C ARG A 93 -10.72 18.06 3.23
N ALA A 94 -11.76 18.16 4.06
CA ALA A 94 -12.77 17.12 4.17
C ALA A 94 -13.79 17.24 3.03
N GLN A 95 -14.14 16.11 2.39
CA GLN A 95 -15.12 16.03 1.32
C GLN A 95 -15.97 14.77 1.49
N GLY A 96 -17.15 14.92 2.09
CA GLY A 96 -18.00 13.79 2.45
C GLY A 96 -17.29 12.83 3.42
N GLU A 97 -17.17 11.56 3.04
CA GLU A 97 -16.47 10.53 3.82
C GLU A 97 -14.96 10.47 3.57
N HIS A 98 -14.44 11.38 2.74
CA HIS A 98 -13.05 11.41 2.34
C HIS A 98 -12.32 12.63 2.92
N TYR A 99 -11.00 12.49 3.04
CA TYR A 99 -10.09 13.61 3.29
C TYR A 99 -9.10 13.71 2.13
N LEU A 100 -9.02 14.91 1.58
CA LEU A 100 -8.10 15.26 0.52
C LEU A 100 -6.87 15.91 1.12
N THR A 101 -5.68 15.44 0.73
CA THR A 101 -4.41 16.10 1.02
C THR A 101 -3.66 16.34 -0.27
N ILE A 102 -3.19 17.57 -0.49
CA ILE A 102 -2.36 17.94 -1.63
C ILE A 102 -1.03 18.45 -1.08
N ARG A 103 0.06 17.83 -1.49
CA ARG A 103 1.43 18.26 -1.16
C ARG A 103 2.11 18.76 -2.41
N LEU A 104 2.69 19.94 -2.33
CA LEU A 104 3.36 20.64 -3.43
C LEU A 104 4.81 20.90 -3.07
N GLU A 105 5.72 20.44 -3.92
CA GLU A 105 7.17 20.59 -3.77
C GLU A 105 7.75 21.32 -5.00
N PRO A 106 8.72 22.22 -4.82
CA PRO A 106 9.40 22.81 -5.96
C PRO A 106 10.25 21.77 -6.69
N THR A 107 10.34 21.88 -8.01
CA THR A 107 11.30 21.14 -8.82
C THR A 107 12.55 22.01 -9.10
N PRO A 108 13.71 21.43 -9.41
CA PRO A 108 14.94 22.19 -9.70
C PRO A 108 14.80 23.20 -10.85
N ASP A 109 13.90 22.95 -11.80
CA ASP A 109 13.58 23.80 -12.94
C ASP A 109 12.51 24.87 -12.64
N GLY A 110 12.13 25.05 -11.36
CA GLY A 110 11.19 26.08 -10.89
C GLY A 110 9.72 25.71 -11.02
N GLY A 111 9.40 24.52 -11.51
CA GLY A 111 8.04 23.97 -11.55
C GLY A 111 7.56 23.38 -10.22
N THR A 112 6.50 22.59 -10.28
CA THR A 112 5.93 21.90 -9.12
C THR A 112 5.80 20.40 -9.38
N ARG A 113 6.28 19.61 -8.43
CA ARG A 113 5.87 18.21 -8.25
C ARG A 113 4.79 18.17 -7.17
N GLY A 114 3.63 17.61 -7.48
CA GLY A 114 2.50 17.50 -6.57
C GLY A 114 2.12 16.06 -6.30
N LEU A 115 1.60 15.83 -5.10
CA LEU A 115 1.00 14.57 -4.67
C LEU A 115 -0.42 14.87 -4.17
N VAL A 116 -1.40 14.21 -4.75
CA VAL A 116 -2.80 14.24 -4.31
C VAL A 116 -3.11 12.90 -3.65
N ALA A 117 -3.47 12.95 -2.36
CA ALA A 117 -3.94 11.80 -1.60
C ALA A 117 -5.41 11.97 -1.27
N VAL A 118 -6.22 10.98 -1.61
CA VAL A 118 -7.64 10.89 -1.20
C VAL A 118 -7.75 9.72 -0.24
N THR A 119 -8.17 9.98 0.98
CA THR A 119 -8.27 9.01 2.08
C THR A 119 -9.73 8.80 2.45
N HIS A 120 -10.16 7.54 2.59
CA HIS A 120 -11.54 7.21 2.96
C HIS A 120 -11.65 7.04 4.49
N LEU A 121 -12.03 8.10 5.21
CA LEU A 121 -12.02 8.14 6.67
C LEU A 121 -13.00 7.15 7.31
N ARG A 122 -14.22 7.02 6.78
CA ARG A 122 -15.21 6.09 7.35
C ARG A 122 -14.79 4.63 7.18
N ALA A 123 -14.17 4.29 6.06
CA ALA A 123 -13.64 2.95 5.84
C ALA A 123 -12.50 2.62 6.82
N ALA A 124 -11.67 3.58 7.17
CA ALA A 124 -10.61 3.42 8.16
C ALA A 124 -11.15 3.01 9.54
N LEU A 125 -12.27 3.57 9.98
CA LEU A 125 -12.90 3.17 11.23
C LEU A 125 -13.37 1.71 11.22
N ARG A 126 -13.88 1.22 10.08
CA ARG A 126 -14.33 -0.17 9.90
C ARG A 126 -13.18 -1.16 9.76
N SER A 127 -12.06 -0.73 9.20
CA SER A 127 -10.89 -1.60 8.96
C SER A 127 -9.92 -1.69 10.14
N LYS A 128 -10.13 -0.91 11.21
CA LYS A 128 -9.22 -0.83 12.38
C LYS A 128 -8.89 -2.20 12.98
N ALA A 129 -9.89 -3.06 13.20
CA ALA A 129 -9.68 -4.39 13.77
C ALA A 129 -8.81 -5.25 12.84
N ARG A 130 -9.13 -5.29 11.55
CA ARG A 130 -8.37 -6.03 10.53
C ARG A 130 -6.91 -5.54 10.44
N SER A 131 -6.69 -4.23 10.45
CA SER A 131 -5.35 -3.65 10.44
C SER A 131 -4.55 -4.06 11.70
N GLN A 132 -5.19 -4.07 12.87
CA GLN A 132 -4.55 -4.53 14.11
C GLN A 132 -4.18 -6.02 14.06
N GLU A 133 -5.05 -6.87 13.52
CA GLU A 133 -4.78 -8.31 13.33
C GLU A 133 -3.62 -8.52 12.36
N GLU A 134 -3.58 -7.78 11.25
CA GLU A 134 -2.51 -7.87 10.27
C GLU A 134 -1.17 -7.42 10.87
N ARG A 135 -1.13 -6.29 11.59
CA ARG A 135 0.06 -5.85 12.33
C ARG A 135 0.49 -6.88 13.38
N ALA A 136 -0.45 -7.51 14.07
CA ALA A 136 -0.16 -8.57 15.03
C ALA A 136 0.41 -9.82 14.34
N ARG A 137 -0.11 -10.18 13.15
CA ARG A 137 0.45 -11.26 12.33
C ARG A 137 1.91 -10.98 11.95
N TRP A 138 2.22 -9.79 11.43
CA TRP A 138 3.59 -9.41 11.07
C TRP A 138 4.53 -9.39 12.30
N ARG A 139 4.05 -8.90 13.46
CA ARG A 139 4.86 -8.93 14.69
C ARG A 139 5.26 -10.36 15.12
N ARG A 140 4.40 -11.35 14.91
CA ARG A 140 4.73 -12.76 15.23
C ARG A 140 5.87 -13.34 14.37
N LEU A 141 6.09 -12.80 13.19
CA LEU A 141 7.14 -13.24 12.27
C LEU A 141 8.51 -12.60 12.59
N LEU A 142 8.52 -11.57 13.41
CA LEU A 142 9.69 -10.79 13.76
C LEU A 142 10.15 -11.07 15.20
N PRO A 143 11.38 -10.72 15.61
CA PRO A 143 11.82 -10.85 16.99
C PRO A 143 10.92 -10.14 17.98
N ALA A 144 10.83 -10.66 19.21
CA ALA A 144 10.02 -10.06 20.27
C ALA A 144 10.43 -8.59 20.53
N GLY A 145 9.47 -7.74 20.89
CA GLY A 145 9.72 -6.31 21.08
C GLY A 145 9.87 -5.50 19.79
N THR A 146 9.54 -6.09 18.63
CA THR A 146 9.50 -5.36 17.36
C THR A 146 8.27 -4.44 17.29
N GLU A 147 8.50 -3.19 16.98
CA GLU A 147 7.48 -2.18 16.71
C GLU A 147 7.31 -1.99 15.21
N ILE A 148 6.09 -2.10 14.70
CA ILE A 148 5.78 -1.81 13.31
C ILE A 148 5.49 -0.32 13.22
N ALA A 149 6.34 0.41 12.52
CA ALA A 149 6.19 1.84 12.28
C ALA A 149 5.16 2.12 11.18
N SER A 150 5.15 1.30 10.12
CA SER A 150 4.23 1.47 8.98
C SER A 150 3.96 0.14 8.31
N LEU A 151 2.72 -0.05 7.88
CA LEU A 151 2.28 -1.19 7.06
C LEU A 151 1.42 -0.66 5.92
N LEU A 152 1.95 -0.70 4.71
CA LEU A 152 1.27 -0.26 3.50
C LEU A 152 1.00 -1.47 2.61
N ASN A 153 -0.25 -1.68 2.26
CA ASN A 153 -0.68 -2.64 1.26
C ASN A 153 -1.07 -1.89 -0.01
N THR A 154 -0.67 -2.40 -1.16
CA THR A 154 -1.05 -1.87 -2.47
C THR A 154 -1.50 -3.00 -3.38
N GLN A 155 -2.52 -2.72 -4.19
CA GLN A 155 -2.93 -3.61 -5.25
C GLN A 155 -2.90 -2.84 -6.57
N ASP A 156 -2.07 -3.29 -7.49
CA ASP A 156 -1.91 -2.68 -8.82
C ASP A 156 -1.47 -3.73 -9.84
N GLY A 157 -1.98 -3.63 -11.07
CA GLY A 157 -1.55 -4.48 -12.20
C GLY A 157 -1.63 -5.99 -11.96
N GLY A 158 -2.55 -6.48 -11.12
CA GLY A 158 -2.62 -7.89 -10.74
C GLY A 158 -1.57 -8.33 -9.71
N GLN A 159 -0.90 -7.38 -9.08
CA GLN A 159 0.02 -7.63 -7.96
C GLN A 159 -0.54 -7.06 -6.66
N LEU A 160 -0.40 -7.83 -5.59
CA LEU A 160 -0.58 -7.38 -4.22
C LEU A 160 0.79 -7.22 -3.58
N SER A 161 1.12 -5.99 -3.16
CA SER A 161 2.39 -5.70 -2.49
C SER A 161 2.16 -5.22 -1.07
N THR A 162 3.00 -5.69 -0.14
CA THR A 162 3.03 -5.22 1.24
C THR A 162 4.39 -4.59 1.53
N HIS A 163 4.38 -3.36 2.02
CA HIS A 163 5.55 -2.64 2.47
C HIS A 163 5.48 -2.50 3.99
N LEU A 164 6.40 -3.13 4.68
CA LEU A 164 6.51 -3.10 6.14
C LEU A 164 7.75 -2.32 6.55
N VAL A 165 7.58 -1.38 7.45
CA VAL A 165 8.67 -0.72 8.17
C VAL A 165 8.55 -1.05 9.64
N ALA A 166 9.60 -1.62 10.23
CA ALA A 166 9.61 -2.00 11.64
C ALA A 166 10.96 -1.70 12.28
N THR A 167 10.97 -1.57 13.61
CA THR A 167 12.19 -1.31 14.38
C THR A 167 12.23 -2.17 15.64
N ASN A 168 13.43 -2.55 16.07
CA ASN A 168 13.68 -3.21 17.34
C ASN A 168 15.14 -3.00 17.82
N ARG A 169 15.49 -3.60 18.96
CA ARG A 169 16.83 -3.51 19.56
C ARG A 169 17.73 -4.71 19.26
N HIS A 170 17.25 -5.69 18.52
CA HIS A 170 18.03 -6.87 18.17
C HIS A 170 19.04 -6.55 17.06
N GLY A 171 20.08 -7.38 16.94
CA GLY A 171 21.07 -7.26 15.87
C GLY A 171 20.48 -7.60 14.49
N GLU A 172 21.13 -7.08 13.45
CA GLU A 172 20.71 -7.25 12.05
C GLU A 172 20.68 -8.72 11.64
N ALA A 173 21.68 -9.49 12.09
CA ALA A 173 21.80 -10.93 11.80
C ALA A 173 20.60 -11.73 12.34
N LEU A 174 20.17 -11.46 13.59
CA LEU A 174 19.01 -12.11 14.20
C LEU A 174 17.72 -11.74 13.45
N ASN A 175 17.55 -10.47 13.12
CA ASN A 175 16.40 -10.01 12.34
C ASN A 175 16.35 -10.69 10.97
N ALA A 176 17.47 -10.75 10.24
CA ALA A 176 17.57 -11.43 8.95
C ALA A 176 17.25 -12.92 9.07
N GLN A 177 17.79 -13.61 10.09
CA GLN A 177 17.55 -15.03 10.32
C GLN A 177 16.06 -15.31 10.60
N ARG A 178 15.44 -14.56 11.52
CA ARG A 178 14.03 -14.73 11.88
C ARG A 178 13.11 -14.44 10.70
N LEU A 179 13.35 -13.34 9.97
CA LEU A 179 12.56 -12.98 8.81
C LEU A 179 12.70 -14.01 7.70
N THR A 180 13.93 -14.48 7.41
CA THR A 180 14.16 -15.53 6.40
C THR A 180 13.40 -16.80 6.75
N ALA A 181 13.50 -17.29 8.00
CA ALA A 181 12.79 -18.48 8.44
C ALA A 181 11.27 -18.32 8.31
N ALA A 182 10.72 -17.18 8.75
CA ALA A 182 9.29 -16.90 8.66
C ALA A 182 8.77 -16.81 7.21
N LEU A 183 9.56 -16.28 6.30
CA LEU A 183 9.20 -16.25 4.89
C LEU A 183 9.35 -17.62 4.22
N GLN A 184 10.33 -18.45 4.65
CA GLN A 184 10.48 -19.83 4.19
C GLN A 184 9.25 -20.68 4.57
N GLU A 185 8.71 -20.52 5.77
CA GLU A 185 7.46 -21.17 6.19
C GLU A 185 6.25 -20.74 5.30
N GLN A 186 6.32 -19.57 4.70
CA GLN A 186 5.34 -19.07 3.74
C GLN A 186 5.64 -19.48 2.29
N GLY A 187 6.64 -20.35 2.05
CA GLY A 187 6.99 -20.88 0.74
C GLY A 187 7.84 -19.95 -0.12
N TYR A 188 8.59 -19.03 0.49
CA TYR A 188 9.67 -18.34 -0.19
C TYR A 188 10.97 -19.15 -0.06
N ALA A 189 11.84 -19.10 -1.05
CA ALA A 189 13.21 -19.61 -0.98
C ALA A 189 14.20 -18.44 -0.94
N LEU A 190 15.26 -18.56 -0.17
CA LEU A 190 16.34 -17.57 -0.16
C LEU A 190 17.04 -17.59 -1.52
N GLU A 191 16.99 -16.48 -2.25
CA GLU A 191 17.70 -16.32 -3.52
C GLU A 191 19.11 -15.76 -3.29
N ARG A 192 19.21 -14.70 -2.48
CA ARG A 192 20.47 -14.04 -2.20
C ARG A 192 20.45 -13.28 -0.88
N ARG A 193 21.62 -13.19 -0.25
CA ARG A 193 21.88 -12.32 0.90
C ARG A 193 23.13 -11.51 0.63
N PHE A 194 23.07 -10.20 0.84
CA PHE A 194 24.19 -9.28 0.75
C PHE A 194 24.45 -8.67 2.12
N ASP A 195 25.72 -8.52 2.43
CA ASP A 195 26.17 -7.77 3.60
C ASP A 195 26.98 -6.57 3.08
N ALA A 196 26.46 -5.36 3.27
CA ALA A 196 27.11 -4.14 2.78
C ALA A 196 28.48 -3.89 3.43
N ALA A 197 28.74 -4.48 4.60
CA ALA A 197 30.04 -4.37 5.24
C ALA A 197 31.14 -5.20 4.54
N THR A 198 30.76 -6.28 3.82
CA THR A 198 31.69 -7.24 3.22
C THR A 198 31.60 -7.32 1.69
N ASP A 199 30.52 -6.82 1.09
CA ASP A 199 30.27 -6.93 -0.35
C ASP A 199 30.37 -5.56 -1.05
N THR A 200 31.46 -5.36 -1.81
CA THR A 200 31.72 -4.15 -2.61
C THR A 200 30.60 -3.82 -3.63
N LYS A 201 29.82 -4.83 -4.04
CA LYS A 201 28.68 -4.61 -4.98
C LYS A 201 27.41 -4.08 -4.27
N ALA A 202 27.32 -4.19 -2.94
CA ALA A 202 26.19 -3.67 -2.19
C ALA A 202 26.10 -2.14 -2.21
N HIS A 203 27.23 -1.45 -2.37
CA HIS A 203 27.26 0.01 -2.51
C HIS A 203 26.55 0.52 -3.77
N ALA A 204 26.44 -0.30 -4.83
CA ALA A 204 25.74 0.06 -6.06
C ALA A 204 24.21 0.20 -5.87
N PHE A 205 23.65 -0.35 -4.80
CA PHE A 205 22.22 -0.26 -4.45
C PHE A 205 21.90 0.81 -3.40
N GLY A 206 22.83 1.71 -3.07
CA GLY A 206 22.60 2.79 -2.10
C GLY A 206 22.50 2.32 -0.66
N SER A 207 22.97 1.11 -0.34
CA SER A 207 23.04 0.60 1.04
C SER A 207 24.03 1.40 1.86
N GLU A 208 23.58 1.98 2.97
CA GLU A 208 24.48 2.52 4.00
C GLU A 208 25.38 1.41 4.53
N THR A 209 26.60 1.76 4.94
CA THR A 209 27.59 0.84 5.51
C THR A 209 26.96 0.02 6.65
N GLY A 210 26.93 -1.32 6.52
CA GLY A 210 26.41 -2.24 7.53
C GLY A 210 24.97 -2.73 7.34
N ALA A 211 24.33 -2.46 6.21
CA ALA A 211 22.99 -3.00 5.93
C ALA A 211 23.06 -4.44 5.41
N LEU A 212 22.16 -5.30 5.91
CA LEU A 212 21.89 -6.62 5.35
C LEU A 212 20.71 -6.55 4.38
N THR A 213 20.90 -7.01 3.16
CA THR A 213 19.81 -7.17 2.18
C THR A 213 19.53 -8.65 1.95
N VAL A 214 18.27 -9.04 2.04
CA VAL A 214 17.77 -10.40 1.81
C VAL A 214 16.80 -10.40 0.65
N LEU A 215 17.09 -11.19 -0.38
CA LEU A 215 16.20 -11.41 -1.52
C LEU A 215 15.63 -12.82 -1.45
N MET A 216 14.32 -12.95 -1.55
CA MET A 216 13.63 -14.22 -1.49
C MET A 216 12.61 -14.33 -2.62
N ARG A 217 12.42 -15.53 -3.15
CA ARG A 217 11.49 -15.80 -4.24
C ARG A 217 10.69 -17.06 -4.00
N GLY A 218 9.45 -17.09 -4.49
CA GLY A 218 8.59 -18.27 -4.56
C GLY A 218 7.73 -18.26 -5.82
N PRO A 219 6.93 -19.27 -6.08
CA PRO A 219 6.00 -19.29 -7.21
C PRO A 219 5.04 -18.10 -7.16
N GLY A 220 5.10 -17.20 -8.15
CA GLY A 220 4.27 -16.01 -8.25
C GLY A 220 4.47 -14.97 -7.13
N LYS A 221 5.58 -15.04 -6.39
CA LYS A 221 5.85 -14.12 -5.27
C LYS A 221 7.32 -13.86 -5.07
N GLU A 222 7.62 -12.67 -4.56
CA GLU A 222 8.98 -12.25 -4.20
C GLU A 222 8.97 -11.42 -2.93
N ALA A 223 10.12 -11.35 -2.25
CA ALA A 223 10.31 -10.53 -1.08
C ALA A 223 11.73 -9.95 -1.05
N THR A 224 11.82 -8.67 -0.70
CA THR A 224 13.09 -7.97 -0.48
C THR A 224 13.06 -7.34 0.89
N ALA A 225 14.08 -7.62 1.71
CA ALA A 225 14.25 -6.98 3.00
C ALA A 225 15.59 -6.26 3.07
N VAL A 226 15.58 -5.03 3.59
CA VAL A 226 16.76 -4.27 3.97
C VAL A 226 16.74 -4.08 5.48
N ILE A 227 17.81 -4.49 6.15
CA ILE A 227 17.92 -4.49 7.59
C ILE A 227 19.19 -3.73 7.94
N SER A 228 19.05 -2.60 8.63
CA SER A 228 20.18 -1.72 8.97
C SER A 228 20.01 -1.12 10.36
N ARG A 229 21.11 -0.71 10.98
CA ARG A 229 21.08 0.00 12.25
C ARG A 229 21.00 1.50 11.99
N ASN A 230 20.04 2.16 12.64
CA ASN A 230 19.89 3.61 12.53
C ASN A 230 20.80 4.35 13.54
N ALA A 231 20.87 5.67 13.43
CA ALA A 231 21.67 6.52 14.30
C ALA A 231 21.28 6.45 15.79
N LEU A 232 20.06 5.97 16.11
CA LEU A 232 19.59 5.77 17.49
C LEU A 232 19.98 4.39 18.05
N GLY A 233 20.73 3.58 17.30
CA GLY A 233 21.12 2.22 17.72
C GLY A 233 20.00 1.19 17.62
N LEU A 234 18.87 1.52 16.98
CA LEU A 234 17.78 0.59 16.68
C LEU A 234 18.03 -0.06 15.33
N THR A 235 17.70 -1.34 15.20
CA THR A 235 17.64 -2.00 13.90
C THR A 235 16.35 -1.65 13.21
N SER A 236 16.45 -1.08 12.02
CA SER A 236 15.36 -0.80 11.09
C SER A 236 15.23 -1.96 10.11
N ILE A 237 14.01 -2.40 9.86
CA ILE A 237 13.64 -3.45 8.92
C ILE A 237 12.69 -2.82 7.90
N VAL A 238 13.07 -2.81 6.65
CA VAL A 238 12.21 -2.46 5.52
C VAL A 238 12.00 -3.71 4.70
N LEU A 239 10.77 -4.23 4.68
CA LEU A 239 10.40 -5.42 3.92
C LEU A 239 9.36 -5.04 2.87
N VAL A 240 9.59 -5.46 1.65
CA VAL A 240 8.62 -5.42 0.55
C VAL A 240 8.34 -6.85 0.12
N THR A 241 7.08 -7.25 0.13
CA THR A 241 6.63 -8.50 -0.49
C THR A 241 5.71 -8.19 -1.65
N SER A 242 5.78 -8.99 -2.71
CA SER A 242 4.92 -8.88 -3.87
C SER A 242 4.38 -10.26 -4.24
N VAL A 243 3.07 -10.35 -4.47
CA VAL A 243 2.38 -11.60 -4.82
C VAL A 243 1.50 -11.34 -6.04
N ALA A 244 1.68 -12.15 -7.08
CA ALA A 244 0.79 -12.11 -8.24
C ALA A 244 -0.62 -12.58 -7.82
N VAL A 245 -1.63 -11.79 -8.15
CA VAL A 245 -3.04 -12.18 -7.99
C VAL A 245 -3.50 -12.77 -9.31
N GLU A 246 -3.83 -14.05 -9.31
CA GLU A 246 -4.46 -14.66 -10.50
C GLU A 246 -5.79 -13.97 -10.74
N THR A 247 -5.86 -13.15 -11.77
CA THR A 247 -7.14 -12.68 -12.31
C THR A 247 -7.77 -13.88 -13.02
N THR A 248 -8.71 -14.53 -12.36
CA THR A 248 -9.57 -15.49 -13.07
C THR A 248 -10.30 -14.75 -14.19
N PRO A 249 -10.21 -15.21 -15.42
CA PRO A 249 -10.84 -14.58 -16.58
C PRO A 249 -12.37 -14.52 -16.49
#